data_09252e5caecee6d9a7e9085994319164
#
_entry.id   09252e5caecee6d9a7e9085994319164
#
_cell.length_a   1.000
_cell.length_b   1.000
_cell.length_c   1.000
_cell.angle_alpha   90.00
_cell.angle_beta   90.00
_cell.angle_gamma   90.00
#
_symmetry.space_group_name_H-M   'P 1'
#
loop_
_entity.id
_entity.type
_entity.pdbx_description
1 polymer ?
#
loop_
_entity_poly.entity_id
_entity_poly.type
_entity_poly.pdbx_seq_one_letter_code
_entity_poly.pdbx_strand_id
1 'polypeptide(L)'
;CVFSWQDEWFKRTWNNVMFDIADRRPYWSNIQTTEQCFGLMAFDPGKRKMAAYVDGSVSEWKSTSPTVTTDQGSLYVKSDERYLYFMLDLKNYDFDNDTLLIPINTVADQGNTKANDRNAEFDKEADFLICINGKNNSHIYVDRYYDAFNFYFLESKKLSDVAAEVNASVKNSGAFDIMRMCYGYNLTVKGTNRVEPDKVYETGLLRYGNGNPDSDGYKSLSDFYFKNGKLEIRIPWQLLNVMDPSSKQQISDFWKSQVISAGSYDSFDFGFAFRSGDSKKLNISLSGSYKYSSWNTPTWHERLKPAYYELQSYFKKHTEEK
;
A
#
# COMPACT_ATOMS: atom_id res chain seq x y z
N CYS A 1 -1.51 -28.53 13.31
CA CYS A 1 -0.92 -28.92 12.04
C CYS A 1 0.33 -28.08 11.83
N VAL A 2 1.48 -28.73 11.77
CA VAL A 2 2.73 -28.06 11.36
C VAL A 2 2.79 -28.18 9.85
N PHE A 3 2.61 -27.05 9.17
CA PHE A 3 2.80 -27.01 7.73
C PHE A 3 4.26 -26.63 7.47
N SER A 4 5.07 -27.56 7.01
CA SER A 4 6.36 -27.21 6.45
C SER A 4 6.14 -26.96 4.95
N TRP A 5 6.17 -25.72 4.54
CA TRP A 5 5.95 -25.37 3.16
C TRP A 5 7.21 -24.74 2.61
N GLN A 6 7.74 -25.37 1.60
CA GLN A 6 8.92 -24.90 0.87
C GLN A 6 8.54 -24.31 -0.48
N ASP A 7 7.26 -24.34 -0.83
CA ASP A 7 6.77 -23.88 -2.11
C ASP A 7 6.49 -22.37 -2.11
N GLU A 8 7.08 -21.64 -3.02
CA GLU A 8 6.86 -20.21 -3.23
C GLU A 8 5.39 -19.86 -3.50
N TRP A 9 4.65 -20.76 -4.16
CA TRP A 9 3.22 -20.58 -4.39
C TRP A 9 2.44 -20.54 -3.06
N PHE A 10 2.75 -21.45 -2.16
CA PHE A 10 2.10 -21.47 -0.85
C PHE A 10 2.47 -20.25 -0.02
N LYS A 11 3.72 -19.86 0.00
CA LYS A 11 4.16 -18.63 0.68
C LYS A 11 3.35 -17.43 0.20
N ARG A 12 3.16 -17.28 -1.11
CA ARG A 12 2.36 -16.20 -1.69
C ARG A 12 0.90 -16.30 -1.29
N THR A 13 0.29 -17.48 -1.41
CA THR A 13 -1.10 -17.71 -1.05
C THR A 13 -1.34 -17.48 0.44
N TRP A 14 -0.44 -17.97 1.27
CA TRP A 14 -0.50 -17.80 2.72
C TRP A 14 -0.38 -16.33 3.13
N ASN A 15 0.54 -15.62 2.54
CA ASN A 15 0.68 -14.19 2.75
C ASN A 15 -0.58 -13.43 2.33
N ASN A 16 -1.14 -13.76 1.18
CA ASN A 16 -2.39 -13.18 0.71
C ASN A 16 -3.52 -13.44 1.70
N VAL A 17 -3.65 -14.66 2.21
CA VAL A 17 -4.67 -14.99 3.22
C VAL A 17 -4.46 -14.20 4.51
N MET A 18 -3.22 -14.09 4.99
CA MET A 18 -2.93 -13.43 6.25
C MET A 18 -3.10 -11.92 6.22
N PHE A 19 -2.76 -11.29 5.10
CA PHE A 19 -2.88 -9.84 4.94
C PHE A 19 -4.18 -9.43 4.28
N ASP A 20 -4.68 -10.25 3.36
CA ASP A 20 -5.91 -9.97 2.65
C ASP A 20 -7.15 -10.07 3.55
N ILE A 21 -7.12 -10.84 4.62
CA ILE A 21 -8.18 -10.82 5.64
C ILE A 21 -8.38 -9.41 6.20
N ALA A 22 -7.30 -8.66 6.38
CA ALA A 22 -7.36 -7.30 6.90
C ALA A 22 -7.72 -6.27 5.81
N ASP A 23 -7.11 -6.34 4.63
CA ASP A 23 -7.18 -5.29 3.62
C ASP A 23 -7.73 -5.75 2.26
N ARG A 24 -7.93 -7.05 2.05
CA ARG A 24 -8.24 -7.68 0.77
C ARG A 24 -7.30 -7.29 -0.38
N ARG A 25 -6.10 -6.87 -0.02
CA ARG A 25 -5.04 -6.59 -0.97
C ARG A 25 -3.97 -7.63 -0.83
N PRO A 26 -3.66 -8.32 -1.91
CA PRO A 26 -2.51 -9.19 -1.91
C PRO A 26 -1.26 -8.33 -1.80
N TYR A 27 -0.49 -8.60 -0.78
CA TYR A 27 0.79 -7.95 -0.61
C TYR A 27 1.87 -8.71 -1.36
N TRP A 28 2.79 -7.96 -1.97
CA TRP A 28 4.11 -8.47 -2.24
C TRP A 28 4.74 -8.75 -0.89
N SER A 29 4.81 -10.00 -0.56
CA SER A 29 5.14 -10.34 0.81
C SER A 29 6.59 -10.08 1.13
N ASN A 30 6.83 -9.32 2.19
CA ASN A 30 8.11 -9.26 2.88
C ASN A 30 8.34 -10.45 3.80
N ILE A 31 7.35 -11.29 3.99
CA ILE A 31 7.46 -12.45 4.84
C ILE A 31 8.24 -13.51 4.08
N GLN A 32 9.53 -13.56 4.33
CA GLN A 32 10.44 -14.46 3.66
C GLN A 32 10.64 -15.77 4.41
N THR A 33 10.22 -15.85 5.67
CA THR A 33 10.41 -17.02 6.51
C THR A 33 9.12 -17.53 7.12
N THR A 34 9.07 -18.83 7.38
CA THR A 34 7.93 -19.47 8.04
C THR A 34 7.72 -18.93 9.46
N GLU A 35 8.79 -18.60 10.16
CA GLU A 35 8.74 -17.99 11.49
C GLU A 35 8.02 -16.64 11.47
N GLN A 36 8.28 -15.81 10.48
CA GLN A 36 7.58 -14.53 10.33
C GLN A 36 6.09 -14.73 10.09
N CYS A 37 5.70 -15.71 9.29
CA CYS A 37 4.29 -16.07 9.11
C CYS A 37 3.65 -16.53 10.42
N PHE A 38 4.29 -17.38 11.18
CA PHE A 38 3.78 -17.86 12.47
C PHE A 38 3.73 -16.74 13.52
N GLY A 39 4.71 -15.86 13.55
CA GLY A 39 4.68 -14.66 14.39
C GLY A 39 3.46 -13.81 14.13
N LEU A 40 3.14 -13.55 12.87
CA LEU A 40 1.93 -12.79 12.48
C LEU A 40 0.63 -13.51 12.83
N MET A 41 0.57 -14.84 12.73
CA MET A 41 -0.61 -15.61 13.14
C MET A 41 -0.87 -15.58 14.64
N ALA A 42 0.18 -15.48 15.43
CA ALA A 42 0.08 -15.38 16.90
C ALA A 42 -0.28 -13.95 17.35
N PHE A 43 -0.23 -12.98 16.44
CA PHE A 43 -0.51 -11.59 16.72
C PHE A 43 -2.00 -11.37 17.02
N ASP A 44 -2.30 -10.63 18.08
CA ASP A 44 -3.65 -10.20 18.43
C ASP A 44 -3.86 -8.76 17.92
N PRO A 45 -4.47 -8.56 16.74
CA PRO A 45 -4.63 -7.22 16.16
C PRO A 45 -5.53 -6.32 17.00
N GLY A 46 -6.37 -6.90 17.88
CA GLY A 46 -7.27 -6.14 18.75
C GLY A 46 -6.58 -5.34 19.85
N LYS A 47 -5.29 -5.61 20.12
CA LYS A 47 -4.52 -4.90 21.16
C LYS A 47 -3.45 -3.98 20.59
N ARG A 48 -3.28 -3.94 19.28
CA ARG A 48 -2.29 -3.10 18.65
C ARG A 48 -2.81 -1.67 18.56
N LYS A 49 -2.07 -0.74 19.16
CA LYS A 49 -2.33 0.68 18.98
C LYS A 49 -1.79 1.11 17.62
N MET A 50 -2.66 1.49 16.73
CA MET A 50 -2.29 2.10 15.46
C MET A 50 -1.83 3.54 15.66
N ALA A 51 -0.97 4.05 14.77
CA ALA A 51 -0.49 5.44 14.84
C ALA A 51 -1.63 6.44 14.62
N ALA A 52 -2.63 6.07 13.80
CA ALA A 52 -3.87 6.81 13.60
C ALA A 52 -4.98 5.87 13.09
N TYR A 53 -6.23 6.31 13.21
CA TYR A 53 -7.38 5.70 12.57
C TYR A 53 -7.91 6.61 11.47
N VAL A 54 -8.50 6.03 10.44
CA VAL A 54 -9.24 6.79 9.41
C VAL A 54 -10.71 6.87 9.86
N ASP A 55 -11.04 7.79 10.75
CA ASP A 55 -12.36 7.88 11.41
C ASP A 55 -12.93 9.31 11.48
N GLY A 56 -12.17 10.29 11.00
CA GLY A 56 -12.51 11.70 11.05
C GLY A 56 -12.24 12.35 12.40
N SER A 57 -11.56 11.67 13.34
CA SER A 57 -11.04 12.23 14.58
C SER A 57 -9.61 12.71 14.36
N VAL A 58 -9.33 13.93 14.79
CA VAL A 58 -7.98 14.49 14.71
C VAL A 58 -7.24 14.40 16.04
N SER A 59 -7.74 13.60 16.98
CA SER A 59 -7.17 13.50 18.32
C SER A 59 -5.74 12.98 18.31
N GLU A 60 -5.44 12.02 17.44
CA GLU A 60 -4.14 11.41 17.29
C GLU A 60 -3.11 12.34 16.63
N TRP A 61 -3.59 13.37 15.93
CA TRP A 61 -2.77 14.30 15.17
C TRP A 61 -2.35 15.56 15.92
N LYS A 62 -2.91 15.80 17.12
CA LYS A 62 -2.69 17.04 17.91
C LYS A 62 -1.22 17.36 18.20
N SER A 63 -0.38 16.35 18.33
CA SER A 63 1.06 16.52 18.60
C SER A 63 1.94 16.48 17.33
N THR A 64 1.32 16.39 16.15
CA THR A 64 2.03 16.30 14.87
C THR A 64 2.05 17.67 14.23
N SER A 65 3.24 18.12 13.80
CA SER A 65 3.36 19.32 12.99
C SER A 65 2.99 19.03 11.54
N PRO A 66 2.45 20.00 10.80
CA PRO A 66 2.19 19.83 9.38
C PRO A 66 3.48 19.57 8.61
N THR A 67 3.45 18.61 7.69
CA THR A 67 4.54 18.29 6.78
C THR A 67 4.54 19.24 5.58
N VAL A 68 3.33 19.60 5.12
CA VAL A 68 3.12 20.59 4.04
C VAL A 68 2.04 21.57 4.47
N THR A 69 2.25 22.86 4.18
CA THR A 69 1.21 23.88 4.35
C THR A 69 1.10 24.73 3.09
N THR A 70 -0.10 24.90 2.59
CA THR A 70 -0.46 25.70 1.42
C THR A 70 -1.64 26.64 1.74
N ASP A 71 -2.03 27.46 0.78
CA ASP A 71 -3.28 28.24 0.85
C ASP A 71 -4.53 27.35 0.93
N GLN A 72 -4.47 26.14 0.38
CA GLN A 72 -5.55 25.15 0.37
C GLN A 72 -5.67 24.34 1.67
N GLY A 73 -4.66 24.35 2.54
CA GLY A 73 -4.71 23.62 3.80
C GLY A 73 -3.36 23.12 4.29
N SER A 74 -3.40 22.08 5.12
CA SER A 74 -2.20 21.46 5.68
C SER A 74 -2.28 19.95 5.60
N LEU A 75 -1.14 19.32 5.26
CA LEU A 75 -0.95 17.88 5.22
C LEU A 75 -0.04 17.45 6.39
N TYR A 76 -0.45 16.44 7.11
CA TYR A 76 0.26 15.81 8.22
C TYR A 76 0.56 14.35 7.86
N VAL A 77 1.71 13.84 8.29
CA VAL A 77 2.14 12.47 7.98
C VAL A 77 2.57 11.76 9.26
N LYS A 78 2.18 10.50 9.37
CA LYS A 78 2.61 9.54 10.40
C LYS A 78 2.81 8.18 9.78
N SER A 79 3.48 7.30 10.51
CA SER A 79 3.59 5.91 10.11
C SER A 79 3.58 4.97 11.31
N ASP A 80 3.25 3.72 11.04
CA ASP A 80 3.49 2.59 11.92
C ASP A 80 4.05 1.42 11.09
N GLU A 81 4.09 0.23 11.66
CA GLU A 81 4.65 -0.95 10.99
C GLU A 81 3.87 -1.38 9.74
N ARG A 82 2.61 -0.96 9.59
CA ARG A 82 1.71 -1.39 8.51
C ARG A 82 1.43 -0.33 7.47
N TYR A 83 1.33 0.92 7.91
CA TYR A 83 0.79 1.99 7.08
C TYR A 83 1.59 3.27 7.17
N LEU A 84 1.58 3.99 6.08
CA LEU A 84 1.80 5.43 6.04
C LEU A 84 0.44 6.13 6.11
N TYR A 85 0.29 7.06 7.04
CA TYR A 85 -0.96 7.79 7.29
C TYR A 85 -0.81 9.23 6.87
N PHE A 86 -1.85 9.75 6.27
CA PHE A 86 -2.00 11.14 5.92
C PHE A 86 -3.25 11.71 6.59
N MET A 87 -3.17 12.91 7.11
CA MET A 87 -4.31 13.72 7.48
C MET A 87 -4.20 15.08 6.81
N LEU A 88 -5.24 15.46 6.09
CA LEU A 88 -5.33 16.77 5.45
C LEU A 88 -6.42 17.59 6.14
N ASP A 89 -6.03 18.81 6.55
CA ASP A 89 -6.95 19.84 6.99
C ASP A 89 -7.21 20.77 5.80
N LEU A 90 -8.32 20.56 5.10
CA LEU A 90 -8.61 21.19 3.83
C LEU A 90 -9.57 22.37 3.99
N LYS A 91 -9.26 23.49 3.33
CA LYS A 91 -10.09 24.70 3.32
C LYS A 91 -10.91 24.75 2.05
N ASN A 92 -12.24 24.87 2.19
CA ASN A 92 -13.17 25.00 1.06
C ASN A 92 -13.11 23.81 0.06
N TYR A 93 -12.76 22.63 0.54
CA TYR A 93 -12.75 21.38 -0.24
C TYR A 93 -14.15 20.76 -0.26
N ASP A 94 -14.67 20.56 -1.46
CA ASP A 94 -15.92 19.83 -1.70
C ASP A 94 -15.58 18.37 -2.05
N PHE A 95 -15.79 17.49 -1.09
CA PHE A 95 -15.42 16.07 -1.20
C PHE A 95 -16.12 15.34 -2.36
N ASP A 96 -17.31 15.79 -2.74
CA ASP A 96 -18.09 15.11 -3.77
C ASP A 96 -17.81 15.67 -5.19
N ASN A 97 -17.24 16.89 -5.29
CA ASN A 97 -17.04 17.57 -6.57
C ASN A 97 -15.58 17.94 -6.88
N ASP A 98 -14.71 17.99 -5.87
CA ASP A 98 -13.31 18.33 -6.08
C ASP A 98 -12.45 17.08 -6.26
N THR A 99 -11.41 17.20 -7.07
CA THR A 99 -10.36 16.20 -7.21
C THR A 99 -9.11 16.65 -6.48
N LEU A 100 -8.67 15.88 -5.47
CA LEU A 100 -7.44 16.09 -4.72
C LEU A 100 -6.34 15.17 -5.24
N LEU A 101 -5.16 15.73 -5.50
CA LEU A 101 -3.96 15.00 -5.88
C LEU A 101 -2.88 15.13 -4.80
N ILE A 102 -2.22 14.02 -4.46
CA ILE A 102 -1.08 13.96 -3.55
C ILE A 102 0.03 13.19 -4.24
N PRO A 103 0.95 13.87 -4.95
CA PRO A 103 2.16 13.24 -5.48
C PRO A 103 3.10 12.85 -4.35
N ILE A 104 3.76 11.70 -4.50
CA ILE A 104 4.69 11.11 -3.54
C ILE A 104 5.98 10.73 -4.28
N ASN A 105 7.11 11.30 -3.85
CA ASN A 105 8.44 10.89 -4.27
C ASN A 105 9.02 9.94 -3.22
N THR A 106 9.47 8.78 -3.65
CA THR A 106 10.06 7.74 -2.79
C THR A 106 11.45 7.33 -3.23
N VAL A 107 11.79 7.54 -4.51
CA VAL A 107 13.05 7.13 -5.12
C VAL A 107 13.69 8.35 -5.80
N ALA A 108 14.93 8.66 -5.41
CA ALA A 108 15.67 9.74 -6.05
C ALA A 108 15.95 9.45 -7.54
N ASP A 109 15.95 10.51 -8.36
CA ASP A 109 16.29 10.48 -9.78
C ASP A 109 15.38 9.60 -10.67
N GLN A 110 14.16 9.34 -10.21
CA GLN A 110 13.12 8.70 -11.02
C GLN A 110 11.74 9.23 -10.64
N GLY A 111 10.70 8.82 -11.39
CA GLY A 111 9.35 9.31 -11.25
C GLY A 111 8.94 10.29 -12.34
N ASN A 112 7.77 10.85 -12.21
CA ASN A 112 7.17 11.80 -13.16
C ASN A 112 7.10 13.21 -12.58
N THR A 113 7.49 14.21 -13.37
CA THR A 113 7.28 15.65 -13.05
C THR A 113 5.91 16.15 -13.52
N LYS A 114 5.07 15.28 -14.07
CA LYS A 114 3.72 15.61 -14.53
C LYS A 114 2.82 14.38 -14.53
N ALA A 115 1.52 14.60 -14.46
CA ALA A 115 0.49 13.59 -14.71
C ALA A 115 -0.39 14.06 -15.88
N ASN A 116 -0.11 13.50 -17.07
CA ASN A 116 -0.70 13.99 -18.33
C ASN A 116 -2.23 13.84 -18.35
N ASP A 117 -2.74 12.71 -17.91
CA ASP A 117 -4.17 12.40 -17.88
C ASP A 117 -4.93 13.11 -16.75
N ARG A 118 -4.20 13.76 -15.83
CA ARG A 118 -4.76 14.51 -14.70
C ARG A 118 -4.44 15.99 -14.75
N ASN A 119 -3.88 16.48 -15.86
CA ASN A 119 -3.54 17.89 -16.07
C ASN A 119 -2.85 18.50 -14.83
N ALA A 120 -1.78 17.84 -14.37
CA ALA A 120 -0.99 18.25 -13.21
C ALA A 120 0.52 18.23 -13.51
N GLU A 121 1.24 19.18 -12.92
CA GLU A 121 2.69 19.27 -12.94
C GLU A 121 3.25 19.35 -11.53
N PHE A 122 4.44 18.82 -11.35
CA PHE A 122 5.15 18.73 -10.07
C PHE A 122 6.53 19.38 -10.20
N ASP A 123 7.00 20.02 -9.13
CA ASP A 123 8.34 20.63 -9.11
C ASP A 123 9.47 19.61 -8.85
N LYS A 124 9.12 18.40 -8.42
CA LYS A 124 9.99 17.23 -8.28
C LYS A 124 9.31 16.01 -8.89
N GLU A 125 10.10 14.98 -9.14
CA GLU A 125 9.60 13.69 -9.60
C GLU A 125 8.66 13.05 -8.56
N ALA A 126 7.63 12.36 -9.00
CA ALA A 126 6.73 11.59 -8.17
C ALA A 126 6.63 10.16 -8.69
N ASP A 127 6.84 9.19 -7.80
CA ASP A 127 6.73 7.75 -8.11
C ASP A 127 5.29 7.25 -7.94
N PHE A 128 4.54 7.88 -7.05
CA PHE A 128 3.13 7.55 -6.78
C PHE A 128 2.26 8.79 -6.79
N LEU A 129 0.99 8.59 -7.09
CA LEU A 129 0.00 9.65 -7.08
C LEU A 129 -1.29 9.16 -6.41
N ILE A 130 -1.61 9.69 -5.23
CA ILE A 130 -2.93 9.50 -4.64
C ILE A 130 -3.89 10.50 -5.29
N CYS A 131 -5.02 10.00 -5.78
CA CYS A 131 -6.12 10.78 -6.32
C CYS A 131 -7.38 10.49 -5.51
N ILE A 132 -7.87 11.46 -4.78
CA ILE A 132 -9.15 11.39 -4.10
C ILE A 132 -10.20 12.07 -4.95
N ASN A 133 -11.17 11.30 -5.41
CA ASN A 133 -12.25 11.72 -6.27
C ASN A 133 -13.56 11.08 -5.79
N GLY A 134 -14.09 11.59 -4.67
CA GLY A 134 -15.27 11.04 -4.01
C GLY A 134 -15.06 9.64 -3.43
N LYS A 135 -16.15 9.02 -3.00
CA LYS A 135 -16.12 7.74 -2.24
C LYS A 135 -15.72 6.52 -3.04
N ASN A 136 -15.98 6.53 -4.34
CA ASN A 136 -15.96 5.31 -5.16
C ASN A 136 -14.94 5.34 -6.30
N ASN A 137 -14.26 6.47 -6.50
CA ASN A 137 -13.34 6.67 -7.61
C ASN A 137 -11.99 7.23 -7.16
N SER A 138 -11.56 6.83 -5.96
CA SER A 138 -10.29 7.25 -5.37
C SER A 138 -9.27 6.14 -5.46
N HIS A 139 -8.05 6.49 -5.86
CA HIS A 139 -7.01 5.53 -6.17
C HIS A 139 -5.64 6.01 -5.72
N ILE A 140 -4.72 5.07 -5.55
CA ILE A 140 -3.29 5.32 -5.64
C ILE A 140 -2.78 4.74 -6.96
N TYR A 141 -2.02 5.53 -7.69
CA TYR A 141 -1.40 5.20 -8.96
C TYR A 141 0.12 5.13 -8.79
N VAL A 142 0.78 4.39 -9.64
CA VAL A 142 2.24 4.28 -9.70
C VAL A 142 2.77 4.85 -11.01
N ASP A 143 3.93 5.51 -10.97
CA ASP A 143 4.65 5.87 -12.20
C ASP A 143 4.86 4.61 -13.06
N ARG A 144 4.51 4.72 -14.34
CA ARG A 144 4.64 3.61 -15.29
C ARG A 144 6.02 2.98 -15.30
N TYR A 145 7.07 3.79 -15.18
CA TYR A 145 8.43 3.30 -15.09
C TYR A 145 8.68 2.50 -13.80
N TYR A 146 8.05 2.87 -12.69
CA TYR A 146 8.20 2.22 -11.38
C TYR A 146 7.11 1.19 -11.07
N ASP A 147 6.31 0.82 -12.07
CA ASP A 147 5.31 -0.24 -11.95
C ASP A 147 5.98 -1.63 -12.09
N ALA A 148 6.22 -2.27 -10.94
CA ALA A 148 6.78 -3.62 -10.89
C ALA A 148 5.91 -4.66 -11.62
N PHE A 149 4.59 -4.44 -11.74
CA PHE A 149 3.71 -5.28 -12.53
C PHE A 149 4.07 -5.21 -14.01
N ASN A 150 4.24 -4.01 -14.57
CA ASN A 150 4.64 -3.83 -15.96
C ASN A 150 5.98 -4.51 -16.24
N PHE A 151 6.98 -4.28 -15.39
CA PHE A 151 8.28 -4.91 -15.56
C PHE A 151 8.19 -6.44 -15.50
N TYR A 152 7.55 -6.99 -14.48
CA TYR A 152 7.55 -8.43 -14.25
C TYR A 152 6.66 -9.18 -15.23
N PHE A 153 5.45 -8.68 -15.48
CA PHE A 153 4.46 -9.41 -16.27
C PHE A 153 4.53 -9.08 -17.76
N LEU A 154 4.77 -7.85 -18.14
CA LEU A 154 4.85 -7.47 -19.55
C LEU A 154 6.22 -7.81 -20.15
N GLU A 155 7.31 -7.43 -19.49
CA GLU A 155 8.66 -7.61 -20.04
C GLU A 155 9.21 -9.01 -19.77
N SER A 156 9.10 -9.51 -18.53
CA SER A 156 9.69 -10.80 -18.17
C SER A 156 8.82 -11.99 -18.53
N LYS A 157 7.49 -11.88 -18.38
CA LYS A 157 6.54 -12.97 -18.65
C LYS A 157 5.81 -12.86 -19.98
N LYS A 158 5.87 -11.70 -20.64
CA LYS A 158 5.25 -11.42 -21.94
C LYS A 158 3.78 -11.83 -21.98
N LEU A 159 3.01 -11.45 -20.95
CA LEU A 159 1.59 -11.72 -20.89
C LEU A 159 0.86 -10.87 -21.94
N SER A 160 0.27 -11.52 -22.93
CA SER A 160 -0.30 -10.88 -24.11
C SER A 160 -1.57 -10.04 -23.84
N ASP A 161 -2.29 -10.35 -22.74
CA ASP A 161 -3.58 -9.74 -22.45
C ASP A 161 -3.46 -8.48 -21.59
N VAL A 162 -2.25 -8.12 -21.20
CA VAL A 162 -1.98 -6.94 -20.40
C VAL A 162 -1.24 -5.94 -21.29
N ALA A 163 -1.99 -5.01 -21.87
CA ALA A 163 -1.56 -3.83 -22.66
C ALA A 163 -0.14 -3.93 -23.24
N ALA A 164 0.03 -4.76 -24.28
CA ALA A 164 1.31 -5.08 -24.91
C ALA A 164 2.03 -3.87 -25.56
N GLU A 165 1.42 -2.70 -25.58
CA GLU A 165 1.93 -1.52 -26.28
C GLU A 165 2.52 -0.45 -25.38
N VAL A 166 2.62 -0.73 -24.06
CA VAL A 166 3.11 0.25 -23.10
C VAL A 166 4.63 0.24 -23.08
N ASN A 167 5.26 1.32 -23.54
CA ASN A 167 6.69 1.51 -23.32
C ASN A 167 6.94 1.89 -21.84
N ALA A 168 7.04 0.85 -20.98
CA ALA A 168 7.15 1.00 -19.55
C ALA A 168 8.55 1.44 -19.09
N SER A 169 9.57 1.34 -19.95
CA SER A 169 10.96 1.65 -19.60
C SER A 169 11.35 3.13 -19.77
N VAL A 170 10.39 3.99 -20.13
CA VAL A 170 10.65 5.43 -20.32
C VAL A 170 10.44 6.20 -19.03
N LYS A 171 11.53 6.78 -18.51
CA LYS A 171 11.47 7.69 -17.36
C LYS A 171 10.75 8.99 -17.69
N ASN A 172 10.06 9.52 -16.70
CA ASN A 172 9.35 10.81 -16.77
C ASN A 172 8.39 10.91 -17.98
N SER A 173 7.69 9.82 -18.25
CA SER A 173 6.72 9.77 -19.35
C SER A 173 5.46 10.62 -19.09
N GLY A 174 5.21 10.96 -17.82
CA GLY A 174 4.01 11.63 -17.36
C GLY A 174 2.80 10.69 -17.27
N ALA A 175 3.03 9.37 -17.37
CA ALA A 175 2.00 8.36 -17.23
C ALA A 175 2.03 7.70 -15.85
N PHE A 176 0.86 7.63 -15.23
CA PHE A 176 0.63 6.90 -14.00
C PHE A 176 -0.35 5.77 -14.26
N ASP A 177 0.06 4.57 -13.93
CA ASP A 177 -0.76 3.37 -14.15
C ASP A 177 -1.52 2.97 -12.88
N ILE A 178 -2.66 2.30 -13.05
CA ILE A 178 -3.35 1.67 -11.93
C ILE A 178 -2.48 0.55 -11.36
N MET A 179 -2.40 0.48 -10.04
CA MET A 179 -1.67 -0.61 -9.40
C MET A 179 -2.42 -1.92 -9.51
N ARG A 180 -1.74 -2.96 -9.96
CA ARG A 180 -2.33 -4.26 -10.29
C ARG A 180 -1.53 -5.41 -9.72
N MET A 181 -2.20 -6.53 -9.55
CA MET A 181 -1.59 -7.81 -9.25
C MET A 181 -2.21 -8.90 -10.12
N CYS A 182 -1.36 -9.77 -10.66
CA CYS A 182 -1.81 -11.00 -11.30
C CYS A 182 -1.89 -12.12 -10.27
N TYR A 183 -3.05 -12.75 -10.12
CA TYR A 183 -3.26 -13.88 -9.22
C TYR A 183 -3.54 -15.21 -9.93
N GLY A 184 -3.54 -15.20 -11.26
CA GLY A 184 -3.65 -16.38 -12.10
C GLY A 184 -3.11 -16.09 -13.49
N TYR A 185 -2.23 -16.95 -13.97
CA TYR A 185 -1.69 -16.86 -15.32
C TYR A 185 -2.61 -17.55 -16.32
N ASN A 186 -2.56 -17.10 -17.58
CA ASN A 186 -3.24 -17.82 -18.64
C ASN A 186 -2.71 -19.26 -18.72
N LEU A 187 -3.62 -20.18 -18.94
CA LEU A 187 -3.26 -21.57 -19.10
C LEU A 187 -4.23 -22.26 -20.07
N THR A 188 -3.70 -23.14 -20.90
CA THR A 188 -4.51 -24.03 -21.72
C THR A 188 -4.85 -25.27 -20.89
N VAL A 189 -6.13 -25.53 -20.70
CA VAL A 189 -6.60 -26.71 -19.96
C VAL A 189 -6.26 -27.97 -20.77
N LYS A 190 -5.41 -28.83 -20.19
CA LYS A 190 -4.90 -30.04 -20.86
C LYS A 190 -6.06 -30.91 -21.36
N GLY A 191 -5.98 -31.31 -22.64
CA GLY A 191 -7.00 -32.14 -23.28
C GLY A 191 -8.22 -31.38 -23.81
N THR A 192 -8.17 -30.06 -23.79
CA THR A 192 -9.22 -29.17 -24.32
C THR A 192 -8.59 -28.03 -25.12
N ASN A 193 -9.42 -27.28 -25.87
CA ASN A 193 -9.01 -26.01 -26.49
C ASN A 193 -9.36 -24.81 -25.61
N ARG A 194 -9.72 -25.04 -24.35
CA ARG A 194 -10.10 -23.97 -23.42
C ARG A 194 -8.86 -23.27 -22.90
N VAL A 195 -8.83 -21.97 -23.07
CA VAL A 195 -7.81 -21.08 -22.49
C VAL A 195 -8.46 -20.31 -21.34
N GLU A 196 -7.90 -20.43 -20.14
CA GLU A 196 -8.23 -19.55 -19.02
C GLU A 196 -7.38 -18.29 -19.17
N PRO A 197 -7.96 -17.08 -19.18
CA PRO A 197 -7.19 -15.84 -19.30
C PRO A 197 -6.42 -15.52 -18.02
N ASP A 198 -5.47 -14.58 -18.12
CA ASP A 198 -4.82 -14.00 -16.97
C ASP A 198 -5.86 -13.34 -16.05
N LYS A 199 -5.69 -13.53 -14.75
CA LYS A 199 -6.56 -12.95 -13.73
C LYS A 199 -5.81 -11.83 -13.01
N VAL A 200 -6.25 -10.61 -13.25
CA VAL A 200 -5.65 -9.39 -12.71
C VAL A 200 -6.62 -8.73 -11.72
N TYR A 201 -6.08 -8.27 -10.62
CA TYR A 201 -6.80 -7.52 -9.60
C TYR A 201 -6.18 -6.14 -9.41
N GLU A 202 -7.01 -5.11 -9.36
CA GLU A 202 -6.58 -3.76 -9.05
C GLU A 202 -6.36 -3.60 -7.54
N THR A 203 -5.13 -3.28 -7.14
CA THR A 203 -4.73 -3.13 -5.74
C THR A 203 -4.77 -1.68 -5.28
N GLY A 204 -4.76 -0.72 -6.20
CA GLY A 204 -4.69 0.71 -5.92
C GLY A 204 -6.03 1.39 -5.66
N LEU A 205 -7.17 0.71 -5.85
CA LEU A 205 -8.48 1.27 -5.53
C LEU A 205 -8.62 1.51 -4.03
N LEU A 206 -8.82 2.77 -3.63
CA LEU A 206 -8.98 3.16 -2.22
C LEU A 206 -10.46 3.03 -1.80
N ARG A 207 -10.68 2.53 -0.59
CA ARG A 207 -12.01 2.23 -0.05
C ARG A 207 -12.40 3.22 1.03
N TYR A 208 -13.54 3.86 0.81
CA TYR A 208 -14.11 4.81 1.76
C TYR A 208 -14.80 4.12 2.94
N GLY A 209 -14.52 4.59 4.14
CA GLY A 209 -15.24 4.15 5.34
C GLY A 209 -14.49 4.49 6.63
N ASN A 210 -15.16 4.28 7.74
CA ASN A 210 -14.57 4.46 9.07
C ASN A 210 -13.71 3.23 9.43
N GLY A 211 -12.42 3.44 9.63
CA GLY A 211 -11.45 2.39 9.97
C GLY A 211 -11.16 2.21 11.46
N ASN A 212 -11.92 2.89 12.33
CA ASN A 212 -11.78 2.74 13.78
C ASN A 212 -12.60 1.55 14.29
N PRO A 213 -11.97 0.50 14.84
CA PRO A 213 -12.66 -0.69 15.32
C PRO A 213 -13.64 -0.43 16.48
N ASP A 214 -13.48 0.68 17.19
CA ASP A 214 -14.36 1.06 18.30
C ASP A 214 -15.58 1.88 17.83
N SER A 215 -15.72 2.11 16.53
CA SER A 215 -16.84 2.84 15.93
C SER A 215 -17.95 1.92 15.45
N ASP A 216 -19.21 2.28 15.68
CA ASP A 216 -20.38 1.57 15.14
C ASP A 216 -20.38 1.47 13.61
N GLY A 217 -19.73 2.41 12.92
CA GLY A 217 -19.57 2.43 11.48
C GLY A 217 -18.30 1.75 10.96
N TYR A 218 -17.63 0.92 11.78
CA TYR A 218 -16.37 0.28 11.44
C TYR A 218 -16.42 -0.54 10.15
N LYS A 219 -15.41 -0.28 9.31
CA LYS A 219 -15.12 -1.06 8.10
C LYS A 219 -13.63 -1.38 8.08
N SER A 220 -13.26 -2.61 8.32
CA SER A 220 -11.86 -3.06 8.42
C SER A 220 -11.01 -2.75 7.18
N LEU A 221 -11.66 -2.64 6.03
CA LEU A 221 -11.02 -2.44 4.72
C LEU A 221 -10.96 -0.98 4.28
N SER A 222 -11.33 -0.02 5.15
CA SER A 222 -11.31 1.41 4.82
C SER A 222 -9.88 1.89 4.66
N ASP A 223 -9.65 2.64 3.60
CA ASP A 223 -8.38 3.30 3.32
C ASP A 223 -8.42 4.78 3.61
N PHE A 224 -9.59 5.39 3.49
CA PHE A 224 -9.76 6.80 3.76
C PHE A 224 -11.15 7.14 4.28
N TYR A 225 -11.20 8.26 5.01
CA TYR A 225 -12.43 8.81 5.54
C TYR A 225 -12.39 10.33 5.53
N PHE A 226 -13.50 10.97 5.17
CA PHE A 226 -13.64 12.41 5.16
C PHE A 226 -14.76 12.84 6.12
N LYS A 227 -14.45 13.83 6.96
CA LYS A 227 -15.42 14.39 7.89
C LYS A 227 -15.03 15.82 8.29
N ASN A 228 -15.96 16.76 8.20
CA ASN A 228 -15.77 18.14 8.68
C ASN A 228 -14.50 18.82 8.13
N GLY A 229 -14.22 18.70 6.84
CA GLY A 229 -13.03 19.30 6.22
C GLY A 229 -11.71 18.56 6.49
N LYS A 230 -11.75 17.44 7.22
CA LYS A 230 -10.60 16.59 7.51
C LYS A 230 -10.68 15.32 6.68
N LEU A 231 -9.61 15.05 5.95
CA LEU A 231 -9.44 13.83 5.17
C LEU A 231 -8.32 13.01 5.80
N GLU A 232 -8.60 11.80 6.18
CA GLU A 232 -7.62 10.85 6.66
C GLU A 232 -7.46 9.72 5.66
N ILE A 233 -6.21 9.34 5.39
CA ILE A 233 -5.85 8.29 4.45
C ILE A 233 -4.82 7.40 5.12
N ARG A 234 -4.90 6.08 4.91
CA ARG A 234 -3.85 5.12 5.25
C ARG A 234 -3.46 4.32 4.01
N ILE A 235 -2.17 4.26 3.73
CA ILE A 235 -1.62 3.51 2.60
C ILE A 235 -0.72 2.40 3.16
N PRO A 236 -1.00 1.13 2.86
CA PRO A 236 -0.10 0.04 3.20
C PRO A 236 1.27 0.27 2.55
N TRP A 237 2.35 -0.02 3.26
CA TRP A 237 3.71 0.15 2.76
C TRP A 237 3.94 -0.50 1.40
N GLN A 238 3.32 -1.65 1.16
CA GLN A 238 3.48 -2.41 -0.07
C GLN A 238 2.90 -1.69 -1.30
N LEU A 239 1.89 -0.82 -1.12
CA LEU A 239 1.39 0.04 -2.20
C LEU A 239 2.35 1.19 -2.56
N LEU A 240 3.42 1.36 -1.81
CA LEU A 240 4.52 2.30 -2.09
C LEU A 240 5.80 1.56 -2.50
N ASN A 241 5.70 0.31 -2.96
CA ASN A 241 6.83 -0.55 -3.29
C ASN A 241 7.84 -0.72 -2.14
N VAL A 242 7.44 -0.44 -0.90
CA VAL A 242 8.26 -0.66 0.27
C VAL A 242 8.25 -2.15 0.61
N MET A 243 9.42 -2.76 0.59
CA MET A 243 9.62 -4.19 0.86
C MET A 243 9.71 -4.46 2.36
N ASP A 244 10.43 -3.59 3.07
CA ASP A 244 10.61 -3.67 4.51
C ASP A 244 10.70 -2.27 5.12
N PRO A 245 9.63 -1.77 5.75
CA PRO A 245 9.65 -0.47 6.38
C PRO A 245 10.58 -0.41 7.59
N SER A 246 10.83 -1.55 8.27
CA SER A 246 11.67 -1.56 9.47
C SER A 246 13.13 -1.25 9.19
N SER A 247 13.64 -1.70 8.05
CA SER A 247 15.00 -1.45 7.57
C SER A 247 15.05 -0.42 6.43
N LYS A 248 13.92 0.22 6.10
CA LYS A 248 13.81 1.20 5.02
C LYS A 248 14.26 0.67 3.66
N GLN A 249 13.74 -0.51 3.30
CA GLN A 249 13.98 -1.12 2.01
C GLN A 249 12.76 -0.98 1.11
N GLN A 250 13.00 -0.62 -0.14
CA GLN A 250 11.99 -0.55 -1.20
C GLN A 250 12.50 -1.25 -2.45
N ILE A 251 11.64 -1.44 -3.43
CA ILE A 251 12.05 -1.94 -4.75
C ILE A 251 13.00 -0.92 -5.38
N SER A 252 14.15 -1.39 -5.87
CA SER A 252 15.15 -0.58 -6.56
C SER A 252 14.77 -0.35 -8.03
N ASP A 253 15.60 0.40 -8.78
CA ASP A 253 15.43 0.59 -10.24
C ASP A 253 15.67 -0.73 -10.99
N PHE A 254 14.58 -1.46 -11.23
CA PHE A 254 14.60 -2.77 -11.87
C PHE A 254 14.85 -2.72 -13.37
N TRP A 255 14.60 -1.60 -14.04
CA TRP A 255 14.97 -1.44 -15.46
C TRP A 255 16.48 -1.36 -15.63
N LYS A 256 17.15 -0.70 -14.69
CA LYS A 256 18.60 -0.62 -14.67
C LYS A 256 19.26 -1.96 -14.31
N SER A 257 18.75 -2.64 -13.29
CA SER A 257 19.30 -3.89 -12.78
C SER A 257 18.80 -5.13 -13.53
N GLN A 258 17.72 -5.02 -14.31
CA GLN A 258 16.99 -6.10 -14.97
C GLN A 258 16.47 -7.17 -13.99
N VAL A 259 16.33 -6.81 -12.71
CA VAL A 259 15.82 -7.68 -11.65
C VAL A 259 15.14 -6.85 -10.57
N ILE A 260 14.06 -7.37 -9.99
CA ILE A 260 13.44 -6.77 -8.83
C ILE A 260 14.31 -7.08 -7.60
N SER A 261 14.92 -6.05 -7.04
CA SER A 261 15.81 -6.14 -5.88
C SER A 261 15.54 -5.01 -4.89
N ALA A 262 16.05 -5.16 -3.66
CA ALA A 262 15.91 -4.16 -2.63
C ALA A 262 16.89 -3.00 -2.83
N GLY A 263 16.39 -1.79 -2.61
CA GLY A 263 17.17 -0.56 -2.44
C GLY A 263 16.79 0.11 -1.12
N SER A 264 17.62 1.00 -0.62
CA SER A 264 17.34 1.80 0.58
C SER A 264 16.71 3.13 0.22
N TYR A 265 15.88 3.66 1.11
CA TYR A 265 15.37 5.02 1.06
C TYR A 265 15.60 5.74 2.40
N ASP A 266 15.56 7.06 2.41
CA ASP A 266 15.74 7.86 3.62
C ASP A 266 14.46 8.59 4.03
N SER A 267 13.76 9.17 3.06
CA SER A 267 12.55 9.97 3.26
C SER A 267 11.60 9.83 2.08
N PHE A 268 10.37 10.26 2.30
CA PHE A 268 9.38 10.49 1.26
C PHE A 268 9.09 11.98 1.16
N ASP A 269 9.02 12.52 -0.06
CA ASP A 269 8.59 13.90 -0.28
C ASP A 269 7.14 13.93 -0.76
N PHE A 270 6.40 14.96 -0.33
CA PHE A 270 4.97 15.12 -0.60
C PHE A 270 4.61 16.54 -0.97
N GLY A 271 3.58 16.63 -1.77
CA GLY A 271 2.80 17.84 -1.98
C GLY A 271 1.31 17.49 -2.06
N PHE A 272 0.46 18.49 -2.12
CA PHE A 272 -0.95 18.30 -2.42
C PHE A 272 -1.56 19.54 -3.06
N ALA A 273 -2.55 19.34 -3.90
CA ALA A 273 -3.47 20.37 -4.33
C ALA A 273 -4.80 19.74 -4.76
N PHE A 274 -5.86 20.54 -4.74
CA PHE A 274 -7.15 20.12 -5.26
C PHE A 274 -7.76 21.18 -6.16
N ARG A 275 -8.72 20.75 -6.97
CA ARG A 275 -9.48 21.60 -7.86
C ARG A 275 -10.89 21.09 -8.07
N SER A 276 -11.78 22.01 -8.42
CA SER A 276 -13.10 21.69 -8.92
C SER A 276 -13.06 21.50 -10.44
N GLY A 277 -13.54 20.34 -10.91
CA GLY A 277 -13.48 19.97 -12.34
C GLY A 277 -12.06 19.72 -12.87
N ASP A 278 -11.95 19.27 -14.13
CA ASP A 278 -10.66 18.82 -14.72
C ASP A 278 -9.95 19.86 -15.59
N SER A 279 -10.58 21.00 -15.86
CA SER A 279 -10.06 22.01 -16.80
C SER A 279 -8.87 22.81 -16.27
N LYS A 280 -8.79 23.02 -14.95
CA LYS A 280 -7.71 23.80 -14.34
C LYS A 280 -6.47 22.94 -14.12
N LYS A 281 -5.34 23.38 -14.66
CA LYS A 281 -4.04 22.75 -14.39
C LYS A 281 -3.66 22.91 -12.93
N LEU A 282 -3.20 21.83 -12.29
CA LEU A 282 -2.61 21.85 -10.96
C LEU A 282 -1.07 21.92 -11.07
N ASN A 283 -0.49 22.85 -10.32
CA ASN A 283 0.96 22.90 -10.10
C ASN A 283 1.19 22.57 -8.62
N ILE A 284 1.87 21.46 -8.34
CA ILE A 284 2.03 20.93 -6.99
C ILE A 284 3.51 20.90 -6.62
N SER A 285 3.87 21.57 -5.52
CA SER A 285 5.21 21.51 -4.98
C SER A 285 5.32 20.39 -3.95
N LEU A 286 6.28 19.48 -4.13
CA LEU A 286 6.62 18.44 -3.15
C LEU A 286 7.54 19.02 -2.07
N SER A 287 7.05 20.02 -1.34
CA SER A 287 7.82 20.79 -0.36
C SER A 287 7.95 20.12 1.00
N GLY A 288 7.11 19.12 1.30
CA GLY A 288 7.16 18.37 2.56
C GLY A 288 8.03 17.13 2.45
N SER A 289 8.74 16.82 3.53
CA SER A 289 9.52 15.59 3.64
C SER A 289 9.20 14.87 4.94
N TYR A 290 9.04 13.57 4.89
CA TYR A 290 8.79 12.71 6.04
C TYR A 290 9.90 11.68 6.22
N LYS A 291 10.49 11.69 7.41
CA LYS A 291 11.48 10.72 7.84
C LYS A 291 11.01 10.01 9.09
N TYR A 292 11.33 8.75 9.21
CA TYR A 292 11.13 7.98 10.43
C TYR A 292 12.39 7.14 10.74
N SER A 293 12.51 6.73 11.98
CA SER A 293 13.63 5.88 12.40
C SER A 293 13.36 4.43 12.04
N SER A 294 14.37 3.75 11.53
CA SER A 294 14.32 2.29 11.38
C SER A 294 14.16 1.61 12.74
N TRP A 295 13.62 0.39 12.73
CA TRP A 295 13.51 -0.45 13.92
C TRP A 295 13.96 -1.88 13.60
N ASN A 296 14.53 -2.58 14.58
CA ASN A 296 15.14 -3.87 14.33
C ASN A 296 14.15 -5.03 14.24
N THR A 297 12.97 -4.87 14.84
CA THR A 297 11.92 -5.89 14.83
C THR A 297 10.57 -5.22 14.91
N PRO A 298 9.52 -5.80 14.32
CA PRO A 298 8.15 -5.41 14.66
C PRO A 298 7.98 -5.47 16.17
N THR A 299 7.41 -4.45 16.77
CA THR A 299 7.08 -4.45 18.21
C THR A 299 5.88 -5.35 18.46
N TRP A 300 6.10 -6.64 18.45
CA TRP A 300 5.07 -7.63 18.72
C TRP A 300 5.48 -8.50 19.94
N HIS A 301 4.47 -8.98 20.66
CA HIS A 301 4.65 -9.94 21.73
C HIS A 301 4.06 -11.26 21.29
N GLU A 302 4.86 -12.32 21.37
CA GLU A 302 4.32 -13.67 21.26
C GLU A 302 3.35 -13.92 22.41
N ARG A 303 2.15 -14.28 22.05
CA ARG A 303 1.16 -14.77 22.98
C ARG A 303 0.65 -16.11 22.52
N LEU A 304 0.96 -17.13 23.28
CA LEU A 304 0.41 -18.44 23.02
C LEU A 304 -1.11 -18.41 23.19
N LYS A 305 -1.84 -18.96 22.23
CA LYS A 305 -3.30 -19.07 22.32
C LYS A 305 -3.69 -19.94 23.53
N PRO A 306 -4.83 -19.69 24.16
CA PRO A 306 -5.31 -20.53 25.28
C PRO A 306 -5.31 -22.03 24.97
N ALA A 307 -5.70 -22.41 23.75
CA ALA A 307 -5.68 -23.78 23.28
C ALA A 307 -4.29 -24.45 23.35
N TYR A 308 -3.19 -23.70 23.28
CA TYR A 308 -1.85 -24.24 23.45
C TYR A 308 -1.67 -24.85 24.85
N TYR A 309 -2.12 -24.16 25.89
CA TYR A 309 -1.97 -24.62 27.28
C TYR A 309 -2.87 -25.81 27.58
N GLU A 310 -4.04 -25.87 26.98
CA GLU A 310 -4.95 -27.02 27.09
C GLU A 310 -4.35 -28.25 26.41
N LEU A 311 -3.82 -28.10 25.18
CA LEU A 311 -3.12 -29.19 24.50
C LEU A 311 -1.86 -29.62 25.22
N GLN A 312 -1.08 -28.69 25.73
CA GLN A 312 0.11 -29.01 26.53
C GLN A 312 -0.27 -29.84 27.79
N SER A 313 -1.31 -29.41 28.49
CA SER A 313 -1.83 -30.13 29.66
C SER A 313 -2.33 -31.54 29.30
N TYR A 314 -3.05 -31.66 28.21
CA TYR A 314 -3.56 -32.93 27.68
C TYR A 314 -2.39 -33.89 27.38
N PHE A 315 -1.39 -33.45 26.63
CA PHE A 315 -0.25 -34.30 26.28
C PHE A 315 0.59 -34.68 27.50
N LYS A 316 0.81 -33.79 28.45
CA LYS A 316 1.50 -34.14 29.70
C LYS A 316 0.81 -35.29 30.43
N LYS A 317 -0.51 -35.22 30.63
CA LYS A 317 -1.27 -36.28 31.29
C LYS A 317 -1.17 -37.63 30.59
N HIS A 318 -1.16 -37.65 29.25
CA HIS A 318 -1.11 -38.91 28.50
C HIS A 318 0.32 -39.42 28.23
N THR A 319 1.33 -38.64 28.54
CA THR A 319 2.74 -39.09 28.45
C THR A 319 3.18 -39.76 29.75
N GLU A 320 2.57 -39.43 30.89
CA GLU A 320 2.85 -40.02 32.21
C GLU A 320 2.14 -41.37 32.43
N GLU A 321 1.21 -41.75 31.55
CA GLU A 321 0.46 -43.03 31.58
C GLU A 321 1.15 -44.18 30.79
N LYS A 322 2.41 -43.98 30.35
CA LYS A 322 3.25 -44.99 29.71
C LYS A 322 4.46 -45.31 30.59
#